data_af6b2431212a4dd97a8694c2ede2f594
#
_entry.id   af6b2431212a4dd97a8694c2ede2f594
#
_cell.length_a   1.000
_cell.length_b   1.000
_cell.length_c   1.000
_cell.angle_alpha   90.00
_cell.angle_beta   90.00
_cell.angle_gamma   90.00
#
_symmetry.space_group_name_H-M   'P 1'
#
loop_
_entity.id
_entity.type
_entity.pdbx_description
1 polymer ?
#
loop_
_entity_poly.entity_id
_entity_poly.type
_entity_poly.pdbx_seq_one_letter_code
_entity_poly.pdbx_strand_id
1 'polypeptide(L)'
;THAVMDALLGAAALGDIGKLFPDTDAAYAGISSILLLERVAERLREAGYAVVNLDATVLAQAPKLAPYRERMRENLARALALDTSCVSVKATTEEGLGFTGEGLGIAAHAVALLEKIG
;
A
#
# COMPACT_ATOMS: atom_id res chain seq x y z
N THR A 1 0.33 3.56 2.06
CA THR A 1 -0.76 2.58 2.15
C THR A 1 -1.72 2.67 0.97
N HIS A 2 -2.02 3.88 0.48
CA HIS A 2 -2.89 4.05 -0.70
C HIS A 2 -2.34 3.34 -1.94
N ALA A 3 -1.05 3.50 -2.21
CA ALA A 3 -0.42 2.84 -3.35
C ALA A 3 -0.52 1.32 -3.25
N VAL A 4 -0.39 0.79 -2.05
CA VAL A 4 -0.53 -0.65 -1.80
C VAL A 4 -1.95 -1.11 -2.09
N MET A 5 -2.95 -0.38 -1.59
CA MET A 5 -4.34 -0.71 -1.83
C MET A 5 -4.69 -0.70 -3.31
N ASP A 6 -4.24 0.33 -4.03
CA ASP A 6 -4.50 0.43 -5.47
C ASP A 6 -3.79 -0.68 -6.24
N ALA A 7 -2.57 -1.06 -5.85
CA ALA A 7 -1.87 -2.15 -6.50
C ALA A 7 -2.60 -3.48 -6.33
N LEU A 8 -3.11 -3.74 -5.13
CA LEU A 8 -3.85 -4.97 -4.84
C LEU A 8 -5.16 -5.02 -5.62
N LEU A 9 -5.93 -3.94 -5.59
CA LEU A 9 -7.19 -3.88 -6.30
C LEU A 9 -6.97 -3.94 -7.81
N GLY A 10 -5.94 -3.28 -8.31
CA GLY A 10 -5.61 -3.31 -9.73
C GLY A 10 -5.20 -4.70 -10.20
N ALA A 11 -4.42 -5.42 -9.40
CA ALA A 11 -3.99 -6.78 -9.74
C ALA A 11 -5.18 -7.74 -9.81
N ALA A 12 -6.22 -7.49 -9.04
CA ALA A 12 -7.45 -8.30 -9.07
C ALA A 12 -8.49 -7.75 -10.05
N ALA A 13 -8.17 -6.66 -10.75
CA ALA A 13 -9.08 -5.98 -11.67
C ALA A 13 -10.38 -5.50 -10.98
N LEU A 14 -10.27 -5.08 -9.73
CA LEU A 14 -11.40 -4.57 -8.94
C LEU A 14 -11.50 -3.05 -8.93
N GLY A 15 -10.64 -2.36 -9.68
CA GLY A 15 -10.62 -0.92 -9.75
C GLY A 15 -9.58 -0.32 -8.82
N ASP A 16 -9.96 0.71 -8.10
CA ASP A 16 -9.09 1.40 -7.15
C ASP A 16 -9.85 1.68 -5.86
N ILE A 17 -9.17 2.30 -4.89
CA ILE A 17 -9.82 2.57 -3.61
C ILE A 17 -10.95 3.59 -3.72
N GLY A 18 -10.86 4.51 -4.67
CA GLY A 18 -11.94 5.47 -4.89
C GLY A 18 -13.21 4.79 -5.38
N LYS A 19 -13.08 3.74 -6.17
CA LYS A 19 -14.21 2.95 -6.64
C LYS A 19 -14.79 2.07 -5.54
N LEU A 20 -13.93 1.47 -4.71
CA LEU A 20 -14.35 0.59 -3.63
C LEU A 20 -14.97 1.37 -2.47
N PHE A 21 -14.43 2.57 -2.20
CA PHE A 21 -14.90 3.44 -1.11
C PHE A 21 -15.23 4.82 -1.68
N PRO A 22 -16.33 4.95 -2.43
CA PRO A 22 -16.63 6.19 -3.16
C PRO A 22 -16.84 7.41 -2.26
N ASP A 23 -17.29 7.20 -1.03
CA ASP A 23 -17.52 8.29 -0.09
C ASP A 23 -16.52 8.25 1.06
N THR A 24 -15.26 8.06 0.72
CA THR A 24 -14.21 7.94 1.71
C THR A 24 -14.05 9.18 2.59
N ASP A 25 -14.47 10.32 2.08
CA ASP A 25 -14.36 11.58 2.79
C ASP A 25 -15.22 11.63 4.06
N ALA A 26 -16.49 11.27 3.95
CA ALA A 26 -17.44 11.40 5.06
C ALA A 26 -17.50 10.15 5.94
N ALA A 27 -17.67 8.99 5.31
CA ALA A 27 -17.90 7.75 6.05
C ALA A 27 -16.62 7.20 6.69
N TYR A 28 -15.47 7.48 6.08
CA TYR A 28 -14.20 6.90 6.50
C TYR A 28 -13.21 7.92 7.04
N ALA A 29 -13.67 9.14 7.27
CA ALA A 29 -12.82 10.16 7.88
C ALA A 29 -12.40 9.69 9.29
N GLY A 30 -11.12 9.71 9.58
CA GLY A 30 -10.60 9.25 10.87
C GLY A 30 -10.30 7.76 10.94
N ILE A 31 -10.68 6.99 9.93
CA ILE A 31 -10.29 5.57 9.87
C ILE A 31 -8.84 5.50 9.42
N SER A 32 -8.02 4.72 10.11
CA SER A 32 -6.62 4.56 9.73
C SER A 32 -6.53 3.87 8.39
N SER A 33 -5.49 4.20 7.61
CA SER A 33 -5.27 3.56 6.31
C SER A 33 -4.96 2.07 6.45
N ILE A 34 -4.43 1.64 7.60
CA ILE A 34 -4.21 0.22 7.85
C ILE A 34 -5.55 -0.52 7.97
N LEU A 35 -6.53 0.10 8.61
CA LEU A 35 -7.87 -0.49 8.71
C LEU A 35 -8.53 -0.60 7.34
N LEU A 36 -8.36 0.42 6.49
CA LEU A 36 -8.84 0.35 5.11
C LEU A 36 -8.14 -0.76 4.34
N LEU A 37 -6.84 -0.94 4.56
CA LEU A 37 -6.09 -2.02 3.92
C LEU A 37 -6.62 -3.40 4.33
N GLU A 38 -6.99 -3.57 5.58
CA GLU A 38 -7.61 -4.81 6.04
C GLU A 38 -8.92 -5.08 5.31
N ARG A 39 -9.72 -4.04 5.05
CA ARG A 39 -10.95 -4.17 4.27
C ARG A 39 -10.68 -4.53 2.82
N VAL A 40 -9.63 -3.97 2.24
CA VAL A 40 -9.21 -4.36 0.89
C VAL A 40 -8.82 -5.84 0.86
N ALA A 41 -8.08 -6.30 1.86
CA ALA A 41 -7.70 -7.71 1.95
C ALA A 41 -8.92 -8.63 2.02
N GLU A 42 -9.94 -8.25 2.78
CA GLU A 42 -11.19 -9.01 2.84
C GLU A 42 -11.87 -9.05 1.49
N ARG A 43 -11.90 -7.92 0.79
CA ARG A 43 -12.52 -7.83 -0.53
C ARG A 43 -11.82 -8.73 -1.54
N LEU A 44 -10.49 -8.82 -1.45
CA LEU A 44 -9.73 -9.73 -2.32
C LEU A 44 -10.09 -11.18 -2.06
N ARG A 45 -10.19 -11.57 -0.79
CA ARG A 45 -10.56 -12.94 -0.43
C ARG A 45 -11.96 -13.27 -0.94
N GLU A 46 -12.90 -12.35 -0.81
CA GLU A 46 -14.26 -12.53 -1.33
C GLU A 46 -14.26 -12.71 -2.84
N ALA A 47 -13.36 -12.05 -3.54
CA ALA A 47 -13.24 -12.17 -4.99
C ALA A 47 -12.43 -13.40 -5.42
N GLY A 48 -11.89 -14.17 -4.47
CA GLY A 48 -11.16 -15.39 -4.78
C GLY A 48 -9.67 -15.22 -5.01
N TYR A 49 -9.06 -14.21 -4.36
CA TYR A 49 -7.64 -13.96 -4.49
C TYR A 49 -6.94 -13.99 -3.14
N ALA A 50 -5.68 -14.42 -3.15
CA ALA A 50 -4.80 -14.32 -2.01
C ALA A 50 -3.56 -13.50 -2.41
N VAL A 51 -3.05 -12.72 -1.49
CA VAL A 51 -1.82 -11.95 -1.72
C VAL A 51 -0.64 -12.88 -1.54
N VAL A 52 0.24 -12.94 -2.53
CA VAL A 52 1.46 -13.75 -2.47
C VAL A 52 2.60 -12.93 -1.93
N ASN A 53 2.83 -11.78 -2.51
CA ASN A 53 3.87 -10.86 -2.01
C ASN A 53 3.54 -9.43 -2.39
N LEU A 54 4.28 -8.50 -1.77
CA LEU A 54 4.08 -7.08 -1.94
C LEU A 54 5.43 -6.38 -1.91
N ASP A 55 5.63 -5.46 -2.85
CA ASP A 55 6.81 -4.59 -2.87
C ASP A 55 6.33 -3.14 -2.97
N ALA A 56 6.69 -2.33 -1.98
CA ALA A 56 6.33 -0.92 -1.94
C ALA A 56 7.60 -0.07 -1.92
N THR A 57 7.57 1.02 -2.67
CA THR A 57 8.67 1.98 -2.73
C THR A 57 8.13 3.35 -2.39
N VAL A 58 8.71 4.00 -1.40
CA VAL A 58 8.37 5.36 -1.00
C VAL A 58 9.47 6.30 -1.50
N LEU A 59 9.07 7.31 -2.25
CA LEU A 59 9.96 8.33 -2.78
C LEU A 59 9.73 9.61 -1.98
N ALA A 60 10.77 10.08 -1.31
CA ALA A 60 10.68 11.27 -0.49
C ALA A 60 12.05 11.94 -0.45
N GLN A 61 12.04 13.27 -0.31
CA GLN A 61 13.29 14.01 -0.18
C GLN A 61 13.98 13.72 1.16
N ALA A 62 13.21 13.59 2.21
CA ALA A 62 13.76 13.42 3.55
C ALA A 62 14.20 11.98 3.78
N PRO A 63 15.44 11.76 4.22
CA PRO A 63 15.93 10.41 4.53
C PRO A 63 15.35 9.83 5.81
N LYS A 64 14.49 10.57 6.50
CA LYS A 64 13.97 10.20 7.82
C LYS A 64 12.97 9.05 7.79
N LEU A 65 12.56 8.59 6.62
CA LEU A 65 11.66 7.45 6.52
C LEU A 65 12.34 6.11 6.79
N ALA A 66 13.67 6.06 6.63
CA ALA A 66 14.41 4.82 6.83
C ALA A 66 14.20 4.17 8.20
N PRO A 67 14.18 4.93 9.32
CA PRO A 67 13.94 4.32 10.63
C PRO A 67 12.56 3.71 10.78
N TYR A 68 11.59 4.13 9.98
CA TYR A 68 10.22 3.65 10.06
C TYR A 68 9.92 2.53 9.07
N ARG A 69 10.86 2.19 8.21
CA ARG A 69 10.65 1.22 7.14
C ARG A 69 10.23 -0.14 7.66
N GLU A 70 10.91 -0.65 8.70
CA GLU A 70 10.56 -1.94 9.27
C GLU A 70 9.18 -1.94 9.92
N ARG A 71 8.83 -0.85 10.60
CA ARG A 71 7.49 -0.73 11.20
C ARG A 71 6.41 -0.73 10.12
N MET A 72 6.62 0.00 9.03
CA MET A 72 5.69 0.02 7.92
C MET A 72 5.52 -1.38 7.32
N ARG A 73 6.63 -2.07 7.13
CA ARG A 73 6.65 -3.42 6.59
C ARG A 73 5.86 -4.38 7.48
N GLU A 74 6.08 -4.32 8.79
CA GLU A 74 5.36 -5.15 9.74
C GLU A 74 3.87 -4.86 9.77
N ASN A 75 3.50 -3.58 9.71
CA ASN A 75 2.10 -3.17 9.71
C ASN A 75 1.38 -3.66 8.45
N LEU A 76 2.03 -3.56 7.28
CA LEU A 76 1.46 -4.05 6.03
C LEU A 76 1.29 -5.57 6.07
N ALA A 77 2.30 -6.28 6.53
CA ALA A 77 2.24 -7.73 6.63
C ALA A 77 1.11 -8.18 7.55
N ARG A 78 0.96 -7.51 8.68
CA ARG A 78 -0.11 -7.82 9.64
C ARG A 78 -1.49 -7.58 9.03
N ALA A 79 -1.66 -6.44 8.37
CA ALA A 79 -2.95 -6.10 7.75
C ALA A 79 -3.35 -7.08 6.66
N LEU A 80 -2.37 -7.61 5.94
CA LEU A 80 -2.61 -8.56 4.85
C LEU A 80 -2.52 -10.02 5.28
N ALA A 81 -2.24 -10.27 6.56
CA ALA A 81 -2.05 -11.61 7.11
C ALA A 81 -0.95 -12.38 6.38
N LEU A 82 0.15 -11.68 6.09
CA LEU A 82 1.32 -12.25 5.43
C LEU A 82 2.49 -12.34 6.40
N ASP A 83 3.40 -13.28 6.14
CA ASP A 83 4.71 -13.25 6.76
C ASP A 83 5.46 -12.01 6.27
N THR A 84 6.26 -11.41 7.13
CA THR A 84 7.06 -10.25 6.76
C THR A 84 8.02 -10.54 5.62
N SER A 85 8.42 -11.79 5.45
CA SER A 85 9.28 -12.20 4.32
C SER A 85 8.60 -11.99 2.96
N CYS A 86 7.28 -11.82 2.93
CA CYS A 86 6.51 -11.59 1.71
C CYS A 86 6.25 -10.12 1.44
N VAL A 87 6.74 -9.23 2.29
CA VAL A 87 6.52 -7.79 2.17
C VAL A 87 7.87 -7.08 2.15
N SER A 88 8.07 -6.26 1.13
CA SER A 88 9.24 -5.41 1.01
C SER A 88 8.82 -3.96 1.01
N VAL A 89 9.53 -3.13 1.77
CA VAL A 89 9.34 -1.68 1.76
C VAL A 89 10.70 -1.04 1.55
N LYS A 90 10.79 -0.21 0.53
CA LYS A 90 12.00 0.53 0.21
C LYS A 90 11.71 2.01 0.32
N ALA A 91 12.71 2.77 0.73
CA ALA A 91 12.63 4.22 0.76
C ALA A 91 13.80 4.77 -0.05
N THR A 92 13.50 5.70 -0.95
CA THR A 92 14.52 6.31 -1.80
C THR A 92 14.24 7.80 -1.95
N THR A 93 15.24 8.55 -2.41
CA THR A 93 15.10 9.96 -2.69
C THR A 93 15.24 10.19 -4.18
N GLU A 94 14.75 11.34 -4.64
CA GLU A 94 14.91 11.78 -6.03
C GLU A 94 16.18 12.62 -6.21
N GLU A 95 16.98 12.73 -5.19
CA GLU A 95 18.26 13.44 -5.20
C GLU A 95 18.14 14.90 -5.66
N GLY A 96 17.05 15.56 -5.24
CA GLY A 96 16.82 16.95 -5.60
C GLY A 96 16.13 17.16 -6.93
N LEU A 97 15.69 16.09 -7.58
CA LEU A 97 15.00 16.17 -8.87
C LEU A 97 13.50 16.04 -8.69
N GLY A 98 12.75 16.78 -9.51
CA GLY A 98 11.31 16.74 -9.46
C GLY A 98 10.73 17.32 -8.18
N PHE A 99 9.40 17.23 -8.02
CA PHE A 99 8.75 17.82 -6.87
C PHE A 99 9.06 17.10 -5.56
N THR A 100 9.24 15.78 -5.60
CA THR A 100 9.62 15.03 -4.40
C THR A 100 11.07 15.29 -4.04
N GLY A 101 11.94 15.43 -5.04
CA GLY A 101 13.34 15.72 -4.82
C GLY A 101 13.56 17.11 -4.27
N GLU A 102 12.64 18.02 -4.51
CA GLU A 102 12.69 19.37 -3.95
C GLU A 102 12.05 19.47 -2.56
N GLY A 103 11.63 18.35 -1.99
CA GLY A 103 10.98 18.36 -0.70
C GLY A 103 9.54 18.79 -0.71
N LEU A 104 8.93 18.87 -1.90
CA LEU A 104 7.58 19.37 -2.08
C LEU A 104 6.50 18.30 -1.86
N GLY A 105 6.88 17.04 -1.69
CA GLY A 105 5.90 16.00 -1.49
C GLY A 105 6.51 14.62 -1.31
N ILE A 106 5.64 13.65 -1.19
CA ILE A 106 6.00 12.24 -1.06
C ILE A 106 5.21 11.46 -2.10
N ALA A 107 5.90 10.60 -2.84
CA ALA A 107 5.27 9.70 -3.78
C ALA A 107 5.50 8.26 -3.34
N ALA A 108 4.62 7.36 -3.73
CA ALA A 108 4.77 5.95 -3.40
C ALA A 108 4.30 5.10 -4.58
N HIS A 109 4.98 3.99 -4.78
CA HIS A 109 4.62 2.99 -5.78
C HIS A 109 4.57 1.63 -5.12
N ALA A 110 3.70 0.77 -5.60
CA ALA A 110 3.61 -0.59 -5.08
C ALA A 110 3.33 -1.56 -6.21
N VAL A 111 3.86 -2.77 -6.07
CA VAL A 111 3.62 -3.89 -6.97
C VAL A 111 3.22 -5.08 -6.10
N ALA A 112 2.17 -5.76 -6.48
CA ALA A 112 1.68 -6.91 -5.74
C ALA A 112 1.49 -8.10 -6.67
N LEU A 113 1.75 -9.29 -6.15
CA LEU A 113 1.45 -10.54 -6.82
C LEU A 113 0.31 -11.22 -6.07
N LEU A 114 -0.73 -11.57 -6.81
CA LEU A 114 -1.88 -12.28 -6.27
C LEU A 114 -1.94 -13.68 -6.85
N GLU A 115 -2.59 -14.56 -6.11
CA GLU A 115 -2.88 -15.91 -6.54
C GLU A 115 -4.40 -16.08 -6.55
N LYS A 116 -4.92 -16.65 -7.60
CA LYS A 116 -6.35 -16.93 -7.66
C LYS A 116 -6.63 -18.21 -6.89
N ILE A 117 -7.57 -18.15 -5.94
CA ILE A 117 -7.96 -19.28 -5.11
C ILE A 117 -9.44 -19.59 -5.33
N GLY A 118 -9.74 -20.82 -5.58
CA GLY A 118 -11.13 -21.28 -5.79
C GLY A 118 -11.59 -21.14 -7.22
#